data_3979eb8b673213c9feeb206b84df70b3
#
_entry.id   3979eb8b673213c9feeb206b84df70b3
#
_cell.length_a   1.000
_cell.length_b   1.000
_cell.length_c   1.000
_cell.angle_alpha   90.00
_cell.angle_beta   90.00
_cell.angle_gamma   90.00
#
_symmetry.space_group_name_H-M   'P 1'
#
loop_
_entity.id
_entity.type
_entity.pdbx_description
1 polymer ?
#
loop_
_entity_poly.entity_id
_entity_poly.type
_entity_poly.pdbx_seq_one_letter_code
_entity_poly.pdbx_strand_id
1 'polypeptide(L)'
;TRELIHNFDGAGIIQGIHNTNKSIESFARACFGYAVDTKQDLWFSTKDTISKKYDHTFKDIFQEIYDNEYKAKFEELGIEYFYTLIDDAVARVIRSEGGFIWACKNYDGDVMSDMVATAYGDLSMMTSVLVSPSGVYEYEAAHGTVQRHYYKHLKGEETSTNSIATIY
;
A
#
# COMPACT_ATOMS: atom_id res chain seq x y z
N THR A 1 32.93 8.20 9.15
CA THR A 1 32.62 8.57 10.55
C THR A 1 32.01 7.35 11.22
N ARG A 2 32.42 7.01 12.40
CA ARG A 2 31.82 5.98 13.25
C ARG A 2 31.17 6.69 14.41
N GLU A 3 29.90 6.37 14.67
CA GLU A 3 29.11 6.94 15.74
C GLU A 3 28.49 5.81 16.55
N LEU A 4 28.58 5.88 17.87
CA LEU A 4 27.90 4.95 18.76
C LEU A 4 26.43 5.40 18.90
N ILE A 5 25.52 4.64 18.35
CA ILE A 5 24.08 4.93 18.42
C ILE A 5 23.52 4.42 19.75
N HIS A 6 23.87 3.20 20.13
CA HIS A 6 23.43 2.59 21.37
C HIS A 6 24.35 1.43 21.75
N ASN A 7 24.51 1.20 23.04
CA ASN A 7 25.21 0.03 23.60
C ASN A 7 24.18 -0.94 24.18
N PHE A 8 24.02 -2.10 23.55
CA PHE A 8 23.03 -3.09 23.96
C PHE A 8 23.61 -3.97 25.07
N ASP A 9 22.81 -4.21 26.11
CA ASP A 9 23.16 -5.10 27.23
C ASP A 9 22.49 -6.46 26.99
N GLY A 10 23.11 -7.27 26.13
CA GLY A 10 22.70 -8.63 25.83
C GLY A 10 22.38 -8.91 24.35
N ALA A 11 21.96 -10.13 24.09
CA ALA A 11 21.57 -10.57 22.75
C ALA A 11 20.23 -9.96 22.31
N GLY A 12 20.14 -9.60 21.05
CA GLY A 12 18.92 -8.99 20.49
C GLY A 12 18.89 -9.05 18.98
N ILE A 13 17.88 -8.40 18.39
CA ILE A 13 17.66 -8.32 16.94
C ILE A 13 17.68 -6.86 16.54
N ILE A 14 18.35 -6.56 15.44
CA ILE A 14 18.32 -5.24 14.79
C ILE A 14 17.72 -5.39 13.41
N GLN A 15 16.79 -4.51 13.07
CA GLN A 15 16.21 -4.38 11.73
C GLN A 15 16.50 -3.01 11.16
N GLY A 16 16.90 -2.95 9.90
CA GLY A 16 17.07 -1.72 9.15
C GLY A 16 16.12 -1.68 7.94
N ILE A 17 15.51 -0.54 7.69
CA ILE A 17 14.65 -0.29 6.52
C ILE A 17 15.19 0.94 5.81
N HIS A 18 15.24 0.88 4.46
CA HIS A 18 15.72 1.98 3.65
C HIS A 18 14.89 2.12 2.39
N ASN A 19 14.47 3.36 2.10
CA ASN A 19 13.91 3.77 0.81
C ASN A 19 14.66 5.01 0.32
N THR A 20 14.88 5.11 -0.99
CA THR A 20 15.41 6.36 -1.57
C THR A 20 14.27 7.37 -1.71
N ASN A 21 14.58 8.66 -1.59
CA ASN A 21 13.57 9.72 -1.83
C ASN A 21 12.94 9.58 -3.22
N LYS A 22 13.75 9.26 -4.24
CA LYS A 22 13.26 9.02 -5.60
C LYS A 22 12.20 7.92 -5.69
N SER A 23 12.35 6.84 -4.90
CA SER A 23 11.37 5.77 -4.83
C SER A 23 10.07 6.24 -4.18
N ILE A 24 10.17 7.03 -3.10
CA ILE A 24 9.02 7.62 -2.40
C ILE A 24 8.27 8.60 -3.31
N GLU A 25 9.00 9.47 -4.02
CA GLU A 25 8.44 10.41 -4.99
C GLU A 25 7.70 9.69 -6.12
N SER A 26 8.29 8.62 -6.67
CA SER A 26 7.65 7.80 -7.71
C SER A 26 6.35 7.18 -7.22
N PHE A 27 6.34 6.64 -6.00
CA PHE A 27 5.14 6.10 -5.37
C PHE A 27 4.06 7.18 -5.16
N ALA A 28 4.45 8.34 -4.65
CA ALA A 28 3.52 9.46 -4.44
C ALA A 28 2.87 9.90 -5.76
N ARG A 29 3.66 10.10 -6.83
CA ARG A 29 3.13 10.49 -8.14
C ARG A 29 2.22 9.41 -8.74
N ALA A 30 2.53 8.13 -8.54
CA ALA A 30 1.65 7.05 -8.96
C ALA A 30 0.30 7.10 -8.24
N CYS A 31 0.29 7.31 -6.92
CA CYS A 31 -0.94 7.44 -6.14
C CYS A 31 -1.77 8.66 -6.55
N PHE A 32 -1.15 9.83 -6.67
CA PHE A 32 -1.84 11.05 -7.10
C PHE A 32 -2.34 10.96 -8.54
N GLY A 33 -1.55 10.40 -9.44
CA GLY A 33 -1.97 10.17 -10.83
C GLY A 33 -3.18 9.26 -10.92
N TYR A 34 -3.16 8.16 -10.19
CA TYR A 34 -4.30 7.23 -10.15
C TYR A 34 -5.55 7.86 -9.53
N ALA A 35 -5.41 8.68 -8.49
CA ALA A 35 -6.52 9.43 -7.89
C ALA A 35 -7.15 10.41 -8.90
N VAL A 36 -6.33 11.11 -9.67
CA VAL A 36 -6.79 12.00 -10.75
C VAL A 36 -7.54 11.22 -11.84
N ASP A 37 -6.98 10.10 -12.30
CA ASP A 37 -7.54 9.31 -13.38
C ASP A 37 -8.87 8.67 -12.98
N THR A 38 -8.99 8.22 -11.74
CA THR A 38 -10.21 7.61 -11.20
C THR A 38 -11.18 8.59 -10.57
N LYS A 39 -10.77 9.85 -10.37
CA LYS A 39 -11.52 10.92 -9.69
C LYS A 39 -11.96 10.52 -8.28
N GLN A 40 -11.05 9.94 -7.53
CA GLN A 40 -11.26 9.49 -6.16
C GLN A 40 -10.37 10.26 -5.19
N ASP A 41 -10.84 10.42 -3.96
CA ASP A 41 -10.03 10.96 -2.88
C ASP A 41 -8.80 10.08 -2.63
N LEU A 42 -7.72 10.69 -2.17
CA LEU A 42 -6.50 9.99 -1.81
C LEU A 42 -6.24 10.12 -0.32
N TRP A 43 -6.30 9.01 0.38
CA TRP A 43 -5.89 8.92 1.78
C TRP A 43 -4.50 8.29 1.86
N PHE A 44 -3.59 8.98 2.51
CA PHE A 44 -2.26 8.44 2.79
C PHE A 44 -2.04 8.29 4.28
N SER A 45 -1.49 7.17 4.71
CA SER A 45 -1.26 6.91 6.12
C SER A 45 0.10 6.28 6.40
N THR A 46 0.68 6.68 7.51
CA THR A 46 1.91 6.12 8.07
C THR A 46 1.84 6.13 9.60
N LYS A 47 2.89 5.67 10.28
CA LYS A 47 3.01 5.79 11.73
C LYS A 47 4.19 6.69 12.12
N ASP A 48 4.17 7.94 11.70
CA ASP A 48 5.24 8.91 11.92
C ASP A 48 5.48 9.25 13.41
N THR A 49 4.53 8.92 14.27
CA THR A 49 4.71 9.01 15.73
C THR A 49 5.65 7.94 16.29
N ILE A 50 5.83 6.82 15.60
CA ILE A 50 6.76 5.74 15.95
C ILE A 50 8.02 5.82 15.12
N SER A 51 7.93 5.78 13.82
CA SER A 51 9.07 5.88 12.88
C SER A 51 9.32 7.34 12.47
N LYS A 52 9.63 8.20 13.44
CA LYS A 52 9.64 9.66 13.31
C LYS A 52 10.46 10.20 12.12
N LYS A 53 11.58 9.58 11.78
CA LYS A 53 12.40 10.00 10.63
C LYS A 53 11.91 9.37 9.34
N TYR A 54 11.76 8.06 9.34
CA TYR A 54 11.42 7.29 8.16
C TYR A 54 10.02 7.63 7.63
N ASP A 55 9.00 7.53 8.47
CA ASP A 55 7.62 7.78 8.09
C ASP A 55 7.33 9.27 7.84
N HIS A 56 7.98 10.15 8.60
CA HIS A 56 7.85 11.59 8.39
C HIS A 56 8.39 12.00 7.02
N THR A 57 9.49 11.40 6.56
CA THR A 57 10.01 11.65 5.20
C THR A 57 9.00 11.27 4.12
N PHE A 58 8.28 10.17 4.25
CA PHE A 58 7.19 9.82 3.33
C PHE A 58 6.09 10.89 3.33
N LYS A 59 5.64 11.29 4.51
CA LYS A 59 4.62 12.33 4.67
C LYS A 59 5.03 13.64 4.01
N ASP A 60 6.25 14.10 4.27
CA ASP A 60 6.76 15.37 3.75
C ASP A 60 6.85 15.34 2.21
N ILE A 61 7.39 14.26 1.64
CA ILE A 61 7.48 14.11 0.18
C ILE A 61 6.10 14.06 -0.46
N PHE A 62 5.15 13.32 0.11
CA PHE A 62 3.78 13.31 -0.38
C PHE A 62 3.15 14.70 -0.35
N GLN A 63 3.32 15.42 0.76
CA GLN A 63 2.77 16.78 0.90
C GLN A 63 3.41 17.76 -0.09
N GLU A 64 4.73 17.70 -0.26
CA GLU A 64 5.44 18.56 -1.21
C GLU A 64 4.98 18.34 -2.66
N ILE A 65 4.83 17.07 -3.06
CA ILE A 65 4.36 16.71 -4.40
C ILE A 65 2.91 17.15 -4.59
N TYR A 66 2.05 16.94 -3.59
CA TYR A 66 0.67 17.42 -3.63
C TYR A 66 0.61 18.93 -3.85
N ASP A 67 1.28 19.68 -3.00
CA ASP A 67 1.22 21.15 -3.03
C ASP A 67 1.75 21.74 -4.34
N ASN A 68 2.82 21.14 -4.91
CA ASN A 68 3.48 21.66 -6.10
C ASN A 68 2.92 21.13 -7.42
N GLU A 69 2.40 19.91 -7.46
CA GLU A 69 2.08 19.24 -8.73
C GLU A 69 0.58 18.91 -8.88
N TYR A 70 -0.14 18.62 -7.79
CA TYR A 70 -1.49 18.05 -7.90
C TYR A 70 -2.61 18.87 -7.28
N LYS A 71 -2.32 19.80 -6.36
CA LYS A 71 -3.34 20.54 -5.61
C LYS A 71 -4.39 21.21 -6.49
N ALA A 72 -3.95 21.97 -7.49
CA ALA A 72 -4.88 22.65 -8.38
C ALA A 72 -5.80 21.68 -9.15
N LYS A 73 -5.27 20.50 -9.51
CA LYS A 73 -6.02 19.49 -10.24
C LYS A 73 -7.01 18.76 -9.35
N PHE A 74 -6.66 18.53 -8.08
CA PHE A 74 -7.57 17.99 -7.08
C PHE A 74 -8.73 18.94 -6.80
N GLU A 75 -8.44 20.23 -6.65
CA GLU A 75 -9.46 21.29 -6.48
C GLU A 75 -10.40 21.37 -7.71
N GLU A 76 -9.86 21.29 -8.94
CA GLU A 76 -10.65 21.28 -10.18
C GLU A 76 -11.59 20.07 -10.25
N LEU A 77 -11.13 18.90 -9.80
CA LEU A 77 -11.88 17.65 -9.84
C LEU A 77 -12.82 17.47 -8.64
N GLY A 78 -12.69 18.31 -7.60
CA GLY A 78 -13.45 18.20 -6.37
C GLY A 78 -13.11 16.96 -5.55
N ILE A 79 -11.85 16.49 -5.62
CA ILE A 79 -11.32 15.37 -4.83
C ILE A 79 -10.33 15.89 -3.80
N GLU A 80 -10.15 15.12 -2.71
CA GLU A 80 -9.35 15.53 -1.57
C GLU A 80 -8.11 14.64 -1.38
N TYR A 81 -7.02 15.27 -0.93
CA TYR A 81 -5.87 14.57 -0.35
C TYR A 81 -5.91 14.69 1.16
N PHE A 82 -5.80 13.56 1.84
CA PHE A 82 -5.87 13.50 3.29
C PHE A 82 -4.77 12.60 3.86
N TYR A 83 -3.98 13.14 4.78
CA TYR A 83 -2.99 12.38 5.54
C TYR A 83 -3.46 12.14 6.97
N THR A 84 -3.29 10.90 7.45
CA THR A 84 -3.55 10.55 8.84
C THR A 84 -2.64 9.44 9.35
N LEU A 85 -2.65 9.16 10.65
CA LEU A 85 -1.97 8.01 11.21
C LEU A 85 -2.67 6.72 10.81
N ILE A 86 -1.91 5.64 10.60
CA ILE A 86 -2.44 4.35 10.13
C ILE A 86 -3.54 3.78 11.04
N ASP A 87 -3.40 3.93 12.35
CA ASP A 87 -4.40 3.49 13.32
C ASP A 87 -5.71 4.30 13.25
N ASP A 88 -5.64 5.60 12.98
CA ASP A 88 -6.82 6.42 12.72
C ASP A 88 -7.45 6.07 11.36
N ALA A 89 -6.61 5.84 10.33
CA ALA A 89 -7.07 5.40 9.02
C ALA A 89 -7.89 4.11 9.10
N VAL A 90 -7.43 3.11 9.84
CA VAL A 90 -8.17 1.85 10.06
C VAL A 90 -9.58 2.12 10.62
N ALA A 91 -9.69 2.97 11.63
CA ALA A 91 -10.98 3.30 12.22
C ALA A 91 -11.91 4.07 11.27
N ARG A 92 -11.33 4.90 10.38
CA ARG A 92 -12.09 5.65 9.36
C ARG A 92 -12.56 4.76 8.23
N VAL A 93 -11.67 3.91 7.70
CA VAL A 93 -11.99 2.98 6.59
C VAL A 93 -13.18 2.10 6.92
N ILE A 94 -13.21 1.50 8.12
CA ILE A 94 -14.31 0.63 8.55
C ILE A 94 -15.66 1.36 8.61
N ARG A 95 -15.65 2.68 8.84
CA ARG A 95 -16.86 3.51 8.95
C ARG A 95 -17.21 4.23 7.66
N SER A 96 -16.35 4.16 6.65
CA SER A 96 -16.54 4.88 5.40
C SER A 96 -17.52 4.19 4.47
N GLU A 97 -18.08 4.96 3.55
CA GLU A 97 -18.88 4.45 2.43
C GLU A 97 -18.01 4.02 1.23
N GLY A 98 -16.69 4.15 1.35
CA GLY A 98 -15.75 3.91 0.25
C GLY A 98 -15.60 5.11 -0.69
N GLY A 99 -15.10 4.86 -1.90
CA GLY A 99 -14.92 5.91 -2.92
C GLY A 99 -13.60 6.67 -2.81
N PHE A 100 -12.62 6.11 -2.14
CA PHE A 100 -11.28 6.68 -2.01
C PHE A 100 -10.19 5.63 -2.26
N ILE A 101 -8.99 6.11 -2.55
CA ILE A 101 -7.78 5.32 -2.63
C ILE A 101 -7.05 5.43 -1.30
N TRP A 102 -6.71 4.29 -0.72
CA TRP A 102 -5.89 4.27 0.49
C TRP A 102 -4.44 3.92 0.16
N ALA A 103 -3.58 4.92 0.11
CA ALA A 103 -2.15 4.74 -0.08
C ALA A 103 -1.48 4.32 1.23
N CYS A 104 -0.79 3.20 1.18
CA CYS A 104 -0.07 2.61 2.31
C CYS A 104 1.37 2.27 1.92
N LYS A 105 2.27 2.26 2.90
CA LYS A 105 3.58 1.64 2.72
C LYS A 105 3.43 0.12 2.60
N ASN A 106 4.47 -0.54 2.08
CA ASN A 106 4.46 -1.96 1.74
C ASN A 106 3.79 -2.87 2.79
N TYR A 107 4.31 -2.94 4.00
CA TYR A 107 3.76 -3.80 5.05
C TYR A 107 2.35 -3.37 5.52
N ASP A 108 2.15 -2.06 5.67
CA ASP A 108 0.84 -1.53 6.06
C ASP A 108 -0.21 -1.89 5.00
N GLY A 109 0.12 -1.74 3.72
CA GLY A 109 -0.75 -2.07 2.60
C GLY A 109 -1.03 -3.57 2.48
N ASP A 110 -0.01 -4.40 2.66
CA ASP A 110 -0.13 -5.86 2.64
C ASP A 110 -1.16 -6.36 3.68
N VAL A 111 -1.03 -5.90 4.91
CA VAL A 111 -1.95 -6.30 5.99
C VAL A 111 -3.34 -5.69 5.83
N MET A 112 -3.41 -4.41 5.46
CA MET A 112 -4.69 -3.69 5.39
C MET A 112 -5.53 -4.10 4.18
N SER A 113 -4.91 -4.43 3.05
CA SER A 113 -5.65 -4.91 1.88
C SER A 113 -6.35 -6.25 2.16
N ASP A 114 -5.67 -7.17 2.80
CA ASP A 114 -6.25 -8.45 3.21
C ASP A 114 -7.38 -8.29 4.23
N MET A 115 -7.20 -7.39 5.19
CA MET A 115 -8.23 -7.09 6.20
C MET A 115 -9.49 -6.53 5.54
N VAL A 116 -9.36 -5.55 4.66
CA VAL A 116 -10.49 -4.94 3.95
C VAL A 116 -11.17 -5.95 3.03
N ALA A 117 -10.38 -6.71 2.24
CA ALA A 117 -10.93 -7.74 1.37
C ALA A 117 -11.74 -8.79 2.14
N THR A 118 -11.22 -9.23 3.30
CA THR A 118 -11.91 -10.20 4.16
C THR A 118 -13.20 -9.63 4.77
N ALA A 119 -13.21 -8.33 5.11
CA ALA A 119 -14.39 -7.68 5.70
C ALA A 119 -15.55 -7.53 4.69
N TYR A 120 -15.25 -7.37 3.39
CA TYR A 120 -16.25 -7.11 2.35
C TYR A 120 -16.45 -8.27 1.36
N GLY A 121 -15.75 -9.37 1.55
CA GLY A 121 -15.84 -10.51 0.66
C GLY A 121 -14.90 -11.64 1.05
N ASP A 122 -14.11 -12.09 0.09
CA ASP A 122 -13.15 -13.18 0.23
C ASP A 122 -11.83 -12.78 -0.43
N LEU A 123 -10.71 -13.18 0.14
CA LEU A 123 -9.37 -12.98 -0.44
C LEU A 123 -9.25 -13.53 -1.87
N SER A 124 -10.01 -14.57 -2.20
CA SER A 124 -10.03 -15.15 -3.55
C SER A 124 -10.63 -14.23 -4.61
N MET A 125 -11.31 -13.16 -4.20
CA MET A 125 -11.89 -12.16 -5.11
C MET A 125 -11.04 -10.88 -5.21
N MET A 126 -9.97 -10.79 -4.44
CA MET A 126 -9.07 -9.65 -4.46
C MET A 126 -8.20 -9.69 -5.72
N THR A 127 -8.17 -8.60 -6.46
CA THR A 127 -7.28 -8.39 -7.59
C THR A 127 -5.99 -7.72 -7.15
N SER A 128 -4.88 -7.99 -7.84
CA SER A 128 -3.60 -7.32 -7.61
C SER A 128 -3.02 -6.84 -8.93
N VAL A 129 -2.57 -5.59 -8.92
CA VAL A 129 -1.91 -4.96 -10.05
C VAL A 129 -0.62 -4.32 -9.58
N LEU A 130 0.49 -4.73 -10.14
CA LEU A 130 1.79 -4.11 -9.92
C LEU A 130 2.04 -3.08 -11.01
N VAL A 131 2.47 -1.89 -10.63
CA VAL A 131 2.77 -0.81 -11.56
C VAL A 131 4.20 -0.36 -11.36
N SER A 132 5.02 -0.48 -12.41
CA SER A 132 6.40 0.00 -12.37
C SER A 132 6.46 1.54 -12.50
N PRO A 133 7.56 2.19 -12.08
CA PRO A 133 7.75 3.63 -12.28
C PRO A 133 7.71 4.07 -13.75
N SER A 134 7.91 3.16 -14.69
CA SER A 134 7.82 3.39 -16.13
C SER A 134 6.44 3.16 -16.73
N GLY A 135 5.44 2.84 -15.91
CA GLY A 135 4.06 2.62 -16.34
C GLY A 135 3.81 1.24 -16.94
N VAL A 136 4.64 0.25 -16.63
CA VAL A 136 4.37 -1.15 -17.00
C VAL A 136 3.51 -1.78 -15.93
N TYR A 137 2.48 -2.49 -16.36
CA TYR A 137 1.50 -3.17 -15.49
C TYR A 137 1.75 -4.67 -15.49
N GLU A 138 1.66 -5.27 -14.31
CA GLU A 138 1.63 -6.71 -14.11
C GLU A 138 0.38 -7.07 -13.29
N TYR A 139 -0.41 -8.00 -13.79
CA TYR A 139 -1.64 -8.44 -13.14
C TYR A 139 -1.40 -9.83 -12.55
N GLU A 140 -1.72 -9.98 -11.28
CA GLU A 140 -1.57 -11.23 -10.56
C GLU A 140 -2.76 -11.52 -9.65
N ALA A 141 -2.86 -12.75 -9.17
CA ALA A 141 -3.76 -13.07 -8.07
C ALA A 141 -3.14 -12.57 -6.75
N ALA A 142 -3.92 -11.91 -5.92
CA ALA A 142 -3.47 -11.38 -4.64
C ALA A 142 -3.13 -12.46 -3.60
N HIS A 143 -3.61 -13.70 -3.79
CA HIS A 143 -3.30 -14.81 -2.90
C HIS A 143 -1.96 -15.48 -3.24
N GLY A 144 -1.34 -16.15 -2.27
CA GLY A 144 -0.12 -16.91 -2.45
C GLY A 144 -0.29 -18.15 -3.33
N THR A 145 0.79 -18.93 -3.47
CA THR A 145 0.95 -20.03 -4.44
C THR A 145 0.04 -21.25 -4.25
N VAL A 146 -0.82 -21.25 -3.28
CA VAL A 146 -1.78 -22.34 -2.97
C VAL A 146 -1.14 -23.74 -3.05
N GLN A 147 -0.02 -23.92 -2.38
CA GLN A 147 0.78 -25.17 -2.40
C GLN A 147 -0.06 -26.43 -2.15
N ARG A 148 -1.13 -26.31 -1.38
CA ARG A 148 -2.06 -27.40 -1.09
C ARG A 148 -2.69 -27.96 -2.37
N HIS A 149 -3.07 -27.11 -3.32
CA HIS A 149 -3.62 -27.53 -4.62
C HIS A 149 -2.54 -28.18 -5.48
N TYR A 150 -1.33 -27.63 -5.47
CA TYR A 150 -0.20 -28.19 -6.20
C TYR A 150 0.12 -29.63 -5.72
N TYR A 151 0.17 -29.87 -4.42
CA TYR A 151 0.40 -31.22 -3.88
C TYR A 151 -0.75 -32.19 -4.18
N LYS A 152 -1.98 -31.73 -4.26
CA LYS A 152 -3.10 -32.54 -4.74
C LYS A 152 -2.93 -32.91 -6.21
N HIS A 153 -2.60 -31.92 -7.05
CA HIS A 153 -2.32 -32.15 -8.46
C HIS A 153 -1.22 -33.20 -8.67
N LEU A 154 -0.12 -33.14 -7.92
CA LEU A 154 0.95 -34.14 -7.99
C LEU A 154 0.50 -35.55 -7.64
N LYS A 155 -0.57 -35.69 -6.87
CA LYS A 155 -1.19 -36.99 -6.54
C LYS A 155 -2.24 -37.44 -7.54
N GLY A 156 -2.50 -36.68 -8.60
CA GLY A 156 -3.54 -36.94 -9.57
C GLY A 156 -4.96 -36.66 -9.07
N GLU A 157 -5.10 -35.91 -7.97
CA GLU A 157 -6.41 -35.48 -7.46
C GLU A 157 -6.93 -34.27 -8.27
N GLU A 158 -8.24 -34.17 -8.43
CA GLU A 158 -8.85 -32.99 -9.04
C GLU A 158 -8.62 -31.75 -8.17
N THR A 159 -8.28 -30.65 -8.84
CA THR A 159 -8.12 -29.33 -8.21
C THR A 159 -8.93 -28.31 -8.98
N SER A 160 -9.49 -27.34 -8.27
CA SER A 160 -10.17 -26.19 -8.88
C SER A 160 -9.21 -25.00 -8.98
N THR A 161 -9.32 -24.24 -10.08
CA THR A 161 -8.64 -22.96 -10.26
C THR A 161 -9.70 -21.86 -10.29
N ASN A 162 -9.53 -20.86 -9.42
CA ASN A 162 -10.34 -19.66 -9.46
C ASN A 162 -9.61 -18.58 -10.28
N SER A 163 -10.13 -18.27 -11.45
CA SER A 163 -9.57 -17.25 -12.34
C SER A 163 -10.13 -15.84 -12.08
N ILE A 164 -11.09 -15.68 -11.17
CA ILE A 164 -11.76 -14.39 -10.89
C ILE A 164 -10.72 -13.33 -10.49
N ALA A 165 -9.83 -13.65 -9.57
CA ALA A 165 -8.80 -12.74 -9.09
C ALA A 165 -7.78 -12.30 -10.16
N THR A 166 -7.74 -12.95 -11.33
CA THR A 166 -6.85 -12.59 -12.44
C THR A 166 -7.60 -11.87 -13.56
N ILE A 167 -8.92 -12.00 -13.62
CA ILE A 167 -9.77 -11.42 -14.67
C ILE A 167 -10.28 -10.02 -14.29
N TYR A 168 -10.54 -9.79 -13.02
CA TYR A 168 -11.03 -8.52 -12.49
C TYR A 168 -9.87 -7.64 -12.00
#